data_b8c2ad24f94d6f5b691669b13eec6208
#
_entry.id   b8c2ad24f94d6f5b691669b13eec6208
#
_cell.length_a   1.000
_cell.length_b   1.000
_cell.length_c   1.000
_cell.angle_alpha   90.00
_cell.angle_beta   90.00
_cell.angle_gamma   90.00
#
_symmetry.space_group_name_H-M   'P 1'
#
loop_
_entity.id
_entity.type
_entity.pdbx_description
1 polymer ?
#
loop_
_entity_poly.entity_id
_entity_poly.type
_entity_poly.pdbx_seq_one_letter_code
_entity_poly.pdbx_strand_id
1 'polypeptide(L)'
;MKYIDEFRQKEAAQAIIKKIRSLSRKEVNIMEICGTHTHSISKYGIREALPGNIRLISGPGCPVCVTSATDVNRIIEFSRTRKDAIIATFGDMMKVPGTDSSLQEEKARGADIRVVYSPLDSIE
;
A
#
# COMPACT_ATOMS: atom_id res chain seq x y z
N MET A 1 21.91 -7.68 8.99
CA MET A 1 20.83 -8.74 8.95
C MET A 1 20.41 -8.89 7.50
N LYS A 2 20.48 -10.11 6.94
CA LYS A 2 20.13 -10.39 5.52
C LYS A 2 18.74 -9.85 5.21
N TYR A 3 18.55 -9.19 4.07
CA TYR A 3 17.33 -8.50 3.62
C TYR A 3 16.94 -7.22 4.39
N ILE A 4 17.79 -6.70 5.26
CA ILE A 4 17.58 -5.41 5.92
C ILE A 4 18.72 -4.46 5.59
N ASP A 5 19.97 -4.87 5.80
CA ASP A 5 21.15 -4.02 5.64
C ASP A 5 21.39 -3.70 4.16
N GLU A 6 21.06 -4.64 3.25
CA GLU A 6 21.16 -4.45 1.81
C GLU A 6 20.26 -3.31 1.30
N PHE A 7 19.12 -3.04 1.97
CA PHE A 7 18.20 -1.95 1.64
C PHE A 7 18.49 -0.64 2.41
N ARG A 8 19.57 -0.61 3.20
CA ARG A 8 19.98 0.56 4.00
C ARG A 8 21.37 1.07 3.65
N GLN A 9 21.83 0.81 2.44
CA GLN A 9 23.15 1.24 1.96
C GLN A 9 23.13 2.74 1.65
N LYS A 10 23.71 3.54 2.55
CA LYS A 10 23.76 4.99 2.44
C LYS A 10 24.50 5.45 1.18
N GLU A 11 25.59 4.81 0.85
CA GLU A 11 26.42 5.11 -0.32
C GLU A 11 25.65 4.89 -1.63
N ALA A 12 24.92 3.77 -1.73
CA ALA A 12 24.09 3.48 -2.89
C ALA A 12 22.96 4.50 -3.03
N ALA A 13 22.28 4.86 -1.93
CA ALA A 13 21.25 5.88 -1.93
C ALA A 13 21.78 7.26 -2.37
N GLN A 14 22.94 7.66 -1.86
CA GLN A 14 23.59 8.92 -2.24
C GLN A 14 24.00 8.94 -3.72
N ALA A 15 24.51 7.82 -4.25
CA ALA A 15 24.86 7.70 -5.67
C ALA A 15 23.62 7.86 -6.57
N ILE A 16 22.49 7.23 -6.18
CA ILE A 16 21.20 7.36 -6.89
C ILE A 16 20.72 8.81 -6.85
N ILE A 17 20.71 9.46 -5.70
CA ILE A 17 20.31 10.87 -5.55
C ILE A 17 21.18 11.78 -6.42
N LYS A 18 22.48 11.58 -6.42
CA LYS A 18 23.41 12.34 -7.28
C LYS A 18 23.07 12.17 -8.76
N LYS A 19 22.76 10.93 -9.17
CA LYS A 19 22.33 10.62 -10.55
C LYS A 19 20.99 11.29 -10.89
N ILE A 20 20.01 11.25 -9.99
CA ILE A 20 18.74 11.94 -10.16
C ILE A 20 18.97 13.44 -10.38
N ARG A 21 19.77 14.09 -9.52
CA ARG A 21 20.11 15.51 -9.64
C ARG A 21 20.77 15.87 -10.98
N SER A 22 21.62 14.99 -11.50
CA SER A 22 22.30 15.24 -12.79
C SER A 22 21.40 15.04 -14.01
N LEU A 23 20.38 14.21 -13.93
CA LEU A 23 19.50 13.86 -15.03
C LEU A 23 18.17 14.64 -15.04
N SER A 24 17.69 15.08 -13.88
CA SER A 24 16.41 15.76 -13.75
C SER A 24 16.49 17.18 -14.34
N ARG A 25 15.73 17.41 -15.43
CA ARG A 25 15.71 18.69 -16.16
C ARG A 25 14.33 19.35 -16.17
N LYS A 26 13.28 18.59 -15.86
CA LYS A 26 11.89 19.05 -15.91
C LYS A 26 11.30 19.11 -14.51
N GLU A 27 10.31 19.97 -14.33
CA GLU A 27 9.47 19.94 -13.15
C GLU A 27 8.61 18.68 -13.17
N VAL A 28 8.62 17.92 -12.08
CA VAL A 28 7.90 16.66 -11.94
C VAL A 28 7.19 16.62 -10.58
N ASN A 29 5.90 16.33 -10.60
CA ASN A 29 5.14 16.00 -9.42
C ASN A 29 4.95 14.47 -9.34
N ILE A 30 5.37 13.86 -8.25
CA ILE A 30 5.24 12.43 -8.00
C ILE A 30 4.38 12.26 -6.75
N MET A 31 3.22 11.62 -6.91
CA MET A 31 2.34 11.29 -5.79
C MET A 31 2.57 9.84 -5.37
N GLU A 32 2.87 9.61 -4.11
CA GLU A 32 2.82 8.28 -3.52
C GLU A 32 1.42 8.02 -2.93
N ILE A 33 0.98 6.77 -2.97
CA ILE A 33 -0.38 6.38 -2.54
C ILE A 33 -0.37 5.43 -1.34
N CYS A 34 0.74 5.31 -0.65
CA CYS A 34 0.89 4.35 0.44
C CYS A 34 1.43 5.02 1.71
N GLY A 35 0.72 4.90 2.83
CA GLY A 35 1.15 5.47 4.10
C GLY A 35 2.54 5.02 4.57
N THR A 36 2.94 3.78 4.26
CA THR A 36 4.30 3.28 4.52
C THR A 36 5.35 4.05 3.71
N HIS A 37 5.04 4.40 2.45
CA HIS A 37 5.92 5.24 1.64
C HIS A 37 6.01 6.66 2.19
N THR A 38 4.88 7.28 2.58
CA THR A 38 4.85 8.59 3.23
C THR A 38 5.77 8.61 4.45
N HIS A 39 5.63 7.60 5.32
CA HIS A 39 6.47 7.46 6.52
C HIS A 39 7.96 7.33 6.17
N SER A 40 8.30 6.47 5.21
CA SER A 40 9.69 6.24 4.80
C SER A 40 10.30 7.48 4.15
N ILE A 41 9.58 8.17 3.29
CA ILE A 41 10.00 9.42 2.65
C ILE A 41 10.35 10.47 3.71
N SER A 42 9.50 10.62 4.72
CA SER A 42 9.71 11.55 5.82
C SER A 42 10.87 11.12 6.73
N LYS A 43 10.87 9.85 7.15
CA LYS A 43 11.89 9.30 8.07
C LYS A 43 13.32 9.40 7.53
N TYR A 44 13.51 9.23 6.23
CA TYR A 44 14.83 9.24 5.60
C TYR A 44 15.17 10.56 4.92
N GLY A 45 14.37 11.62 5.09
CA GLY A 45 14.63 12.94 4.51
C GLY A 45 14.71 12.93 2.98
N ILE A 46 13.90 12.10 2.32
CA ILE A 46 13.99 11.92 0.85
C ILE A 46 13.56 13.20 0.14
N ARG A 47 12.59 13.95 0.69
CA ARG A 47 12.13 15.23 0.12
C ARG A 47 13.28 16.24 -0.01
N GLU A 48 14.06 16.37 1.05
CA GLU A 48 15.19 17.32 1.14
C GLU A 48 16.38 16.84 0.31
N ALA A 49 16.49 15.53 0.10
CA ALA A 49 17.58 14.95 -0.68
C ALA A 49 17.36 15.10 -2.20
N LEU A 50 16.13 15.20 -2.66
CA LEU A 50 15.80 15.36 -4.08
C LEU A 50 16.09 16.79 -4.58
N PRO A 51 16.29 16.98 -5.92
CA PRO A 51 16.40 18.33 -6.50
C PRO A 51 15.06 19.05 -6.46
N GLY A 52 15.09 20.38 -6.34
CA GLY A 52 13.89 21.22 -6.16
C GLY A 52 12.84 21.16 -7.29
N ASN A 53 13.22 20.66 -8.46
CA ASN A 53 12.29 20.44 -9.57
C ASN A 53 11.52 19.10 -9.48
N ILE A 54 11.78 18.28 -8.45
CA ILE A 54 10.98 17.07 -8.16
C ILE A 54 10.20 17.30 -6.86
N ARG A 55 8.89 17.37 -6.99
CA ARG A 55 7.98 17.53 -5.85
C ARG A 55 7.32 16.20 -5.51
N LEU A 56 7.51 15.74 -4.26
CA LEU A 56 6.79 14.59 -3.73
C LEU A 56 5.49 15.06 -3.07
N ILE A 57 4.38 14.42 -3.46
CA ILE A 57 3.04 14.69 -2.93
C ILE A 57 2.56 13.45 -2.20
N SER A 58 2.10 13.61 -0.96
CA SER A 58 1.45 12.52 -0.24
C SER A 58 0.03 12.36 -0.75
N GLY A 59 -0.29 11.15 -1.19
CA GLY A 59 -1.60 10.80 -1.72
C GLY A 59 -2.59 10.37 -0.63
N PRO A 60 -3.75 9.83 -1.03
CA PRO A 60 -4.86 9.51 -0.12
C PRO A 60 -4.63 8.25 0.75
N GLY A 61 -3.52 7.55 0.57
CA GLY A 61 -3.29 6.22 1.14
C GLY A 61 -3.81 5.11 0.22
N CYS A 62 -3.51 3.87 0.59
CA CYS A 62 -4.05 2.69 -0.08
C CYS A 62 -5.14 2.04 0.78
N PRO A 63 -5.96 1.12 0.24
CA PRO A 63 -7.01 0.44 1.01
C PRO A 63 -6.51 -0.15 2.33
N VAL A 64 -5.34 -0.79 2.33
CA VAL A 64 -4.73 -1.36 3.55
C VAL A 64 -4.41 -0.28 4.59
N CYS A 65 -3.87 0.88 4.15
CA CYS A 65 -3.43 1.93 5.07
C CYS A 65 -4.59 2.73 5.69
N VAL A 66 -5.75 2.77 5.03
CA VAL A 66 -6.92 3.56 5.46
C VAL A 66 -8.00 2.72 6.15
N THR A 67 -7.94 1.39 6.04
CA THR A 67 -8.90 0.47 6.67
C THR A 67 -8.43 0.11 8.08
N SER A 68 -9.27 0.37 9.07
CA SER A 68 -8.93 0.05 10.46
C SER A 68 -8.96 -1.46 10.74
N ALA A 69 -8.20 -1.92 11.72
CA ALA A 69 -8.25 -3.31 12.16
C ALA A 69 -9.67 -3.73 12.60
N THR A 70 -10.42 -2.80 13.19
CA THR A 70 -11.82 -3.03 13.57
C THR A 70 -12.70 -3.29 12.35
N ASP A 71 -12.49 -2.55 11.25
CA ASP A 71 -13.28 -2.74 10.03
C ASP A 71 -12.89 -4.04 9.32
N VAL A 72 -11.61 -4.41 9.34
CA VAL A 72 -11.16 -5.73 8.85
C VAL A 72 -11.88 -6.86 9.60
N ASN A 73 -11.95 -6.79 10.94
CA ASN A 73 -12.64 -7.78 11.74
C ASN A 73 -14.15 -7.81 11.45
N ARG A 74 -14.78 -6.65 11.24
CA ARG A 74 -16.21 -6.58 10.87
C ARG A 74 -16.49 -7.23 9.52
N ILE A 75 -15.63 -7.02 8.54
CA ILE A 75 -15.76 -7.63 7.21
C ILE A 75 -15.58 -9.15 7.30
N ILE A 76 -14.62 -9.63 8.09
CA ILE A 76 -14.43 -11.06 8.34
C ILE A 76 -15.67 -11.66 8.99
N GLU A 77 -16.20 -11.05 10.04
CA GLU A 77 -17.43 -11.51 10.70
C GLU A 77 -18.63 -11.48 9.76
N PHE A 78 -18.76 -10.43 8.96
CA PHE A 78 -19.80 -10.34 7.94
C PHE A 78 -19.72 -11.51 6.93
N SER A 79 -18.53 -11.87 6.49
CA SER A 79 -18.33 -13.00 5.55
C SER A 79 -18.72 -14.36 6.15
N ARG A 80 -18.65 -14.49 7.47
CA ARG A 80 -19.05 -15.70 8.21
C ARG A 80 -20.55 -15.80 8.37
N THR A 81 -21.22 -14.68 8.64
CA THR A 81 -22.64 -14.62 8.99
C THR A 81 -23.55 -14.50 7.77
N ARG A 82 -23.10 -13.81 6.71
CA ARG A 82 -23.89 -13.57 5.50
C ARG A 82 -23.38 -14.42 4.34
N LYS A 83 -23.84 -15.66 4.28
CA LYS A 83 -23.46 -16.61 3.22
C LYS A 83 -24.03 -16.29 1.84
N ASP A 84 -25.04 -15.44 1.78
CA ASP A 84 -25.67 -14.91 0.58
C ASP A 84 -24.97 -13.67 0.01
N ALA A 85 -24.00 -13.11 0.74
CA ALA A 85 -23.34 -11.88 0.33
C ALA A 85 -22.07 -12.16 -0.49
N ILE A 86 -21.83 -11.31 -1.49
CA ILE A 86 -20.59 -11.24 -2.24
C ILE A 86 -19.75 -10.09 -1.68
N ILE A 87 -18.51 -10.35 -1.36
CA ILE A 87 -17.55 -9.33 -0.91
C ILE A 87 -16.57 -9.06 -2.05
N ALA A 88 -16.69 -7.87 -2.68
CA ALA A 88 -15.70 -7.39 -3.63
C ALA A 88 -14.60 -6.60 -2.91
N THR A 89 -13.34 -6.90 -3.15
CA THR A 89 -12.22 -6.25 -2.49
C THR A 89 -10.99 -6.19 -3.39
N PHE A 90 -10.05 -5.30 -3.05
CA PHE A 90 -8.75 -5.26 -3.74
C PHE A 90 -7.83 -6.38 -3.24
N GLY A 91 -6.93 -6.83 -4.12
CA GLY A 91 -6.07 -7.99 -3.85
C GLY A 91 -5.14 -7.85 -2.65
N ASP A 92 -4.69 -6.64 -2.33
CA ASP A 92 -3.86 -6.35 -1.16
C ASP A 92 -4.61 -6.50 0.17
N MET A 93 -5.94 -6.29 0.16
CA MET A 93 -6.79 -6.48 1.35
C MET A 93 -6.97 -7.95 1.72
N MET A 94 -6.80 -8.89 0.77
CA MET A 94 -7.00 -10.32 1.01
C MET A 94 -6.14 -10.88 2.13
N LYS A 95 -4.91 -10.35 2.28
CA LYS A 95 -3.90 -10.83 3.24
C LYS A 95 -3.84 -9.99 4.51
N VAL A 96 -4.63 -8.93 4.62
CA VAL A 96 -4.64 -8.10 5.82
C VAL A 96 -5.16 -8.94 6.98
N PRO A 97 -4.37 -9.08 8.06
CA PRO A 97 -4.79 -9.90 9.19
C PRO A 97 -5.85 -9.18 10.02
N GLY A 98 -6.93 -9.88 10.31
CA GLY A 98 -7.81 -9.56 11.43
C GLY A 98 -7.28 -10.16 12.73
N THR A 99 -8.11 -10.21 13.74
CA THR A 99 -7.73 -10.77 15.05
C THR A 99 -7.45 -12.28 14.99
N ASP A 100 -8.22 -13.02 14.20
CA ASP A 100 -8.19 -14.51 14.17
C ASP A 100 -8.20 -15.09 12.74
N SER A 101 -8.31 -14.25 11.71
CA SER A 101 -8.41 -14.68 10.31
C SER A 101 -8.07 -13.55 9.35
N SER A 102 -8.17 -13.86 8.05
CA SER A 102 -8.07 -12.90 6.94
C SER A 102 -9.14 -13.19 5.90
N LEU A 103 -9.39 -12.25 5.00
CA LEU A 103 -10.33 -12.48 3.89
C LEU A 103 -9.88 -13.65 2.99
N GLN A 104 -8.59 -13.87 2.86
CA GLN A 104 -8.05 -15.02 2.12
C GLN A 104 -8.44 -16.34 2.79
N GLU A 105 -8.37 -16.44 4.10
CA GLU A 105 -8.76 -17.63 4.86
C GLU A 105 -10.28 -17.83 4.82
N GLU A 106 -11.08 -16.78 4.95
CA GLU A 106 -12.53 -16.88 4.86
C GLU A 106 -12.98 -17.32 3.46
N LYS A 107 -12.30 -16.85 2.41
CA LYS A 107 -12.53 -17.35 1.04
C LYS A 107 -12.24 -18.85 0.93
N ALA A 108 -11.15 -19.32 1.52
CA ALA A 108 -10.82 -20.75 1.57
C ALA A 108 -11.85 -21.58 2.37
N ARG A 109 -12.56 -20.96 3.32
CA ARG A 109 -13.68 -21.54 4.08
C ARG A 109 -15.03 -21.47 3.37
N GLY A 110 -15.06 -20.92 2.14
CA GLY A 110 -16.25 -20.90 1.29
C GLY A 110 -17.02 -19.59 1.27
N ALA A 111 -16.48 -18.49 1.80
CA ALA A 111 -17.11 -17.17 1.60
C ALA A 111 -16.90 -16.70 0.15
N ASP A 112 -17.93 -16.08 -0.47
CA ASP A 112 -17.81 -15.51 -1.82
C ASP A 112 -17.08 -14.17 -1.76
N ILE A 113 -15.74 -14.23 -1.85
CA ILE A 113 -14.87 -13.07 -1.84
C ILE A 113 -14.19 -12.96 -3.21
N ARG A 114 -14.41 -11.84 -3.89
CA ARG A 114 -13.93 -11.58 -5.25
C ARG A 114 -12.92 -10.45 -5.26
N VAL A 115 -11.79 -10.71 -5.91
CA VAL A 115 -10.76 -9.68 -6.10
C VAL A 115 -11.12 -8.86 -7.33
N VAL A 116 -11.16 -7.54 -7.16
CA VAL A 116 -11.41 -6.57 -8.22
C VAL A 116 -10.24 -5.59 -8.33
N TYR A 117 -10.07 -4.99 -9.49
CA TYR A 117 -9.05 -3.97 -9.75
C TYR A 117 -9.65 -2.56 -9.82
N SER A 118 -10.96 -2.48 -9.98
CA SER A 118 -11.73 -1.24 -9.97
C SER A 118 -13.05 -1.48 -9.24
N PRO A 119 -13.64 -0.48 -8.57
CA PRO A 119 -15.00 -0.58 -8.03
C PRO A 119 -16.04 -0.91 -9.10
N LEU A 120 -15.79 -0.54 -10.36
CA LEU A 120 -16.69 -0.85 -11.48
C LEU A 120 -16.78 -2.35 -11.78
N ASP A 121 -15.69 -3.10 -11.55
CA ASP A 121 -15.66 -4.55 -11.77
C ASP A 121 -16.60 -5.30 -10.80
N SER A 122 -17.09 -4.63 -9.76
CA SER A 122 -18.05 -5.22 -8.82
C SER A 122 -19.51 -5.05 -9.24
N ILE A 123 -19.77 -4.35 -10.35
CA ILE A 123 -21.11 -4.07 -10.87
C ILE A 123 -21.49 -5.07 -12.00
N GLU A 124 -20.50 -5.71 -12.60
CA GLU A 124 -20.63 -6.76 -13.62
C GLU A 124 -20.78 -8.16 -12.96
#